data_de1d3515e8e01d4fbf3c0c3fa4ff86b0
#
_entry.id   de1d3515e8e01d4fbf3c0c3fa4ff86b0
#
_cell.length_a   1.000
_cell.length_b   1.000
_cell.length_c   1.000
_cell.angle_alpha   90.00
_cell.angle_beta   90.00
_cell.angle_gamma   90.00
#
_symmetry.space_group_name_H-M   'P 1'
#
loop_
_entity.id
_entity.type
_entity.pdbx_description
1 polymer ?
#
loop_
_entity_poly.entity_id
_entity_poly.type
_entity_poly.pdbx_seq_one_letter_code
_entity_poly.pdbx_strand_id
1 'polypeptide(L)'
;NAEVEIVFPYNVYFDGVYLSYRTNPSDSYETVVMDQNDDEFTYLLSGLPAGTVVEYFIHIEDVFGGVSGVTPMAANYQSNANLPYHVVVGSFPYLINDSDDYADFGNWQLGTPQDNNTTGDWEETIPVGSYVEAGNPESAVAAPADHTVGFAGYCFLTGVSPGADAGIGENDVDGGHTTLVSPLIDLTEYENPVMTYWRWYVNAPPTGANPASDWWQVEISSDGGSSWQYIENTSQQDVKWRRKAFRVADHVDLTSEFMMRFIASDSTTVGEYLDGGSLVEGALDDIILYDVVDPNSSTSDLDDATDIVLMPNPSFDVVRLQNTLSLTPYRVFDTTGNLVLKGYSSAAGTASFSVTNLSSGIYTVEVRDSNARRTVLRFEVL
;
A
#
# COMPACT_ATOMS: atom_id res chain seq x y z
N ASN A 1 0.03 16.92 -7.06
CA ASN A 1 0.32 17.32 -8.44
C ASN A 1 0.01 16.15 -9.37
N ALA A 2 -0.42 16.46 -10.59
CA ALA A 2 -0.53 15.52 -11.69
C ALA A 2 0.19 16.10 -12.91
N GLU A 3 0.91 15.28 -13.66
CA GLU A 3 1.50 15.63 -14.93
C GLU A 3 0.72 14.95 -16.04
N VAL A 4 0.26 15.70 -17.04
CA VAL A 4 -0.60 15.18 -18.10
C VAL A 4 -0.09 15.65 -19.46
N GLU A 5 0.31 14.71 -20.31
CA GLU A 5 0.61 14.95 -21.72
C GLU A 5 -0.64 14.77 -22.57
N ILE A 6 -1.05 15.83 -23.25
CA ILE A 6 -2.23 15.82 -24.11
C ILE A 6 -1.79 15.83 -25.57
N VAL A 7 -1.85 14.68 -26.22
CA VAL A 7 -1.39 14.52 -27.60
C VAL A 7 -2.46 14.88 -28.64
N PHE A 8 -2.01 15.48 -29.75
CA PHE A 8 -2.88 15.73 -30.91
C PHE A 8 -3.47 14.39 -31.45
N PRO A 9 -4.77 14.34 -31.84
CA PRO A 9 -5.69 15.46 -32.03
C PRO A 9 -6.55 15.83 -30.82
N TYR A 10 -6.38 15.22 -29.67
CA TYR A 10 -7.27 15.36 -28.50
C TYR A 10 -7.12 16.70 -27.78
N ASN A 11 -5.99 17.38 -27.97
CA ASN A 11 -5.71 18.67 -27.37
C ASN A 11 -6.72 19.78 -27.75
N VAL A 12 -7.41 19.64 -28.90
CA VAL A 12 -8.44 20.63 -29.33
C VAL A 12 -9.77 20.47 -28.59
N TYR A 13 -9.96 19.34 -27.90
CA TYR A 13 -11.18 19.03 -27.15
C TYR A 13 -10.95 19.02 -25.64
N PHE A 14 -9.73 19.25 -25.19
CA PHE A 14 -9.39 19.27 -23.77
C PHE A 14 -10.11 20.42 -23.06
N ASP A 15 -10.79 20.11 -21.95
CA ASP A 15 -11.41 21.09 -21.07
C ASP A 15 -10.56 21.31 -19.81
N GLY A 16 -10.25 20.25 -19.09
CA GLY A 16 -9.47 20.34 -17.85
C GLY A 16 -9.14 19.00 -17.22
N VAL A 17 -8.31 19.08 -16.18
CA VAL A 17 -8.00 17.97 -15.27
C VAL A 17 -8.73 18.21 -13.96
N TYR A 18 -9.41 17.19 -13.48
CA TYR A 18 -10.29 17.26 -12.31
C TYR A 18 -9.80 16.28 -11.23
N LEU A 19 -9.79 16.76 -10.00
CA LEU A 19 -9.56 15.95 -8.79
C LEU A 19 -10.91 15.65 -8.16
N SER A 20 -11.24 14.37 -8.01
CA SER A 20 -12.36 13.90 -7.19
C SER A 20 -11.79 13.29 -5.91
N TYR A 21 -12.22 13.79 -4.75
CA TYR A 21 -11.71 13.36 -3.47
C TYR A 21 -12.79 13.26 -2.40
N ARG A 22 -12.52 12.50 -1.34
CA ARG A 22 -13.31 12.44 -0.10
C ARG A 22 -12.42 12.08 1.07
N THR A 23 -12.86 12.42 2.28
CA THR A 23 -12.16 12.11 3.55
C THR A 23 -12.92 11.11 4.40
N ASN A 24 -14.13 10.74 4.00
CA ASN A 24 -14.91 9.67 4.61
C ASN A 24 -15.43 8.75 3.50
N PRO A 25 -15.16 7.43 3.58
CA PRO A 25 -15.60 6.47 2.57
C PRO A 25 -17.13 6.41 2.35
N SER A 26 -17.91 6.88 3.31
CA SER A 26 -19.38 6.94 3.21
C SER A 26 -19.90 8.17 2.45
N ASP A 27 -19.06 9.17 2.24
CA ASP A 27 -19.44 10.40 1.55
C ASP A 27 -19.31 10.27 0.03
N SER A 28 -20.07 11.11 -0.69
CA SER A 28 -19.83 11.28 -2.13
C SER A 28 -18.53 12.03 -2.38
N TYR A 29 -17.90 11.75 -3.51
CA TYR A 29 -16.73 12.51 -3.93
C TYR A 29 -17.08 13.97 -4.22
N GLU A 30 -16.24 14.88 -3.72
CA GLU A 30 -16.18 16.26 -4.17
C GLU A 30 -15.25 16.33 -5.38
N THR A 31 -15.70 17.03 -6.44
CA THR A 31 -14.92 17.19 -7.67
C THR A 31 -14.55 18.64 -7.87
N VAL A 32 -13.27 18.91 -8.10
CA VAL A 32 -12.70 20.24 -8.31
C VAL A 32 -11.80 20.26 -9.54
N VAL A 33 -11.79 21.38 -10.25
CA VAL A 33 -10.82 21.58 -11.34
C VAL A 33 -9.44 21.86 -10.75
N MET A 34 -8.41 21.30 -11.34
CA MET A 34 -7.03 21.52 -10.93
C MET A 34 -6.44 22.75 -11.64
N ASP A 35 -5.60 23.51 -10.96
CA ASP A 35 -4.87 24.63 -11.53
C ASP A 35 -3.81 24.12 -12.50
N GLN A 36 -3.79 24.65 -13.72
CA GLN A 36 -2.86 24.26 -14.77
C GLN A 36 -1.64 25.21 -14.81
N ASN A 37 -0.46 24.63 -14.88
CA ASN A 37 0.79 25.33 -15.17
C ASN A 37 1.59 24.50 -16.18
N ASP A 38 1.52 24.86 -17.46
CA ASP A 38 1.99 24.06 -18.60
C ASP A 38 1.36 22.65 -18.60
N ASP A 39 2.16 21.59 -18.44
CA ASP A 39 1.72 20.20 -18.38
C ASP A 39 1.49 19.70 -16.93
N GLU A 40 1.72 20.58 -15.95
CA GLU A 40 1.54 20.26 -14.54
C GLU A 40 0.19 20.78 -14.02
N PHE A 41 -0.56 19.91 -13.35
CA PHE A 41 -1.85 20.22 -12.75
C PHE A 41 -1.77 20.06 -11.24
N THR A 42 -2.21 21.06 -10.50
CA THR A 42 -2.10 21.10 -9.04
C THR A 42 -3.42 21.45 -8.39
N TYR A 43 -3.66 20.94 -7.20
CA TYR A 43 -4.72 21.38 -6.31
C TYR A 43 -4.25 21.28 -4.87
N LEU A 44 -4.49 22.32 -4.07
CA LEU A 44 -4.09 22.36 -2.67
C LEU A 44 -5.29 22.02 -1.78
N LEU A 45 -5.28 20.81 -1.21
CA LEU A 45 -6.15 20.46 -0.09
C LEU A 45 -5.54 21.04 1.19
N SER A 46 -6.28 21.84 1.93
CA SER A 46 -5.82 22.50 3.14
C SER A 46 -6.81 22.37 4.30
N GLY A 47 -6.29 22.50 5.54
CA GLY A 47 -7.14 22.47 6.75
C GLY A 47 -7.58 21.07 7.16
N LEU A 48 -6.98 20.02 6.61
CA LEU A 48 -7.25 18.64 7.00
C LEU A 48 -6.45 18.28 8.26
N PRO A 49 -7.07 17.70 9.31
CA PRO A 49 -6.37 17.22 10.49
C PRO A 49 -5.36 16.11 10.18
N ALA A 50 -4.34 15.96 11.01
CA ALA A 50 -3.46 14.81 10.96
C ALA A 50 -4.24 13.49 11.18
N GLY A 51 -3.82 12.43 10.50
CA GLY A 51 -4.52 11.14 10.47
C GLY A 51 -5.69 11.09 9.49
N THR A 52 -6.09 12.22 8.87
CA THR A 52 -7.10 12.17 7.80
C THR A 52 -6.59 11.34 6.64
N VAL A 53 -7.36 10.35 6.23
CA VAL A 53 -7.13 9.61 4.99
C VAL A 53 -7.97 10.23 3.90
N VAL A 54 -7.32 10.65 2.81
CA VAL A 54 -7.98 11.18 1.62
C VAL A 54 -8.01 10.10 0.56
N GLU A 55 -9.21 9.70 0.14
CA GLU A 55 -9.40 8.89 -1.06
C GLU A 55 -9.59 9.82 -2.25
N TYR A 56 -8.89 9.56 -3.35
CA TYR A 56 -8.98 10.42 -4.52
C TYR A 56 -8.72 9.68 -5.83
N PHE A 57 -9.23 10.25 -6.90
CA PHE A 57 -8.88 9.92 -8.28
C PHE A 57 -8.84 11.18 -9.13
N ILE A 58 -8.15 11.11 -10.25
CA ILE A 58 -8.00 12.22 -11.19
C ILE A 58 -8.58 11.80 -12.54
N HIS A 59 -9.29 12.69 -13.19
CA HIS A 59 -9.81 12.45 -14.54
C HIS A 59 -9.66 13.67 -15.44
N ILE A 60 -9.68 13.42 -16.73
CA ILE A 60 -9.60 14.43 -17.79
C ILE A 60 -10.96 14.54 -18.44
N GLU A 61 -11.49 15.77 -18.57
CA GLU A 61 -12.73 16.04 -19.29
C GLU A 61 -12.46 16.74 -20.62
N ASP A 62 -13.30 16.46 -21.60
CA ASP A 62 -13.39 17.19 -22.83
C ASP A 62 -14.44 18.31 -22.78
N VAL A 63 -14.40 19.23 -23.75
CA VAL A 63 -15.33 20.37 -23.86
C VAL A 63 -16.80 19.98 -24.05
N PHE A 64 -17.11 18.70 -24.21
CA PHE A 64 -18.45 18.17 -24.32
C PHE A 64 -18.90 17.50 -23.00
N GLY A 65 -18.05 17.50 -21.96
CA GLY A 65 -18.29 16.86 -20.67
C GLY A 65 -18.06 15.34 -20.69
N GLY A 66 -17.32 14.85 -21.67
CA GLY A 66 -16.90 13.44 -21.75
C GLY A 66 -15.60 13.20 -20.98
N VAL A 67 -15.51 12.12 -20.21
CA VAL A 67 -14.28 11.69 -19.56
C VAL A 67 -13.39 10.96 -20.56
N SER A 68 -12.22 11.50 -20.84
CA SER A 68 -11.27 10.99 -21.82
C SER A 68 -10.07 10.24 -21.21
N GLY A 69 -9.88 10.34 -19.91
CA GLY A 69 -8.85 9.63 -19.18
C GLY A 69 -9.09 9.67 -17.68
N VAL A 70 -8.61 8.67 -16.94
CA VAL A 70 -8.78 8.58 -15.50
C VAL A 70 -7.63 7.80 -14.88
N THR A 71 -7.20 8.23 -13.70
CA THR A 71 -6.21 7.54 -12.88
C THR A 71 -6.65 7.52 -11.40
N PRO A 72 -6.61 6.37 -10.69
CA PRO A 72 -6.17 5.08 -11.15
C PRO A 72 -7.10 4.51 -12.24
N MET A 73 -6.51 3.80 -13.18
CA MET A 73 -7.27 3.15 -14.24
C MET A 73 -7.87 1.86 -13.68
N ALA A 74 -9.19 1.77 -13.65
CA ALA A 74 -9.93 0.54 -13.38
C ALA A 74 -10.41 -0.08 -14.70
N ALA A 75 -10.89 -1.33 -14.66
CA ALA A 75 -11.45 -1.99 -15.82
C ALA A 75 -12.62 -1.22 -16.46
N ASN A 76 -13.25 -0.34 -15.70
CA ASN A 76 -14.26 0.61 -16.17
C ASN A 76 -14.06 1.91 -15.38
N TYR A 77 -13.87 3.04 -16.06
CA TYR A 77 -13.71 4.34 -15.42
C TYR A 77 -14.88 4.74 -14.50
N GLN A 78 -16.09 4.21 -14.75
CA GLN A 78 -17.24 4.43 -13.88
C GLN A 78 -17.13 3.70 -12.53
N SER A 79 -16.24 2.73 -12.41
CA SER A 79 -15.98 2.00 -11.16
C SER A 79 -14.74 2.50 -10.40
N ASN A 80 -14.06 3.54 -10.89
CA ASN A 80 -12.86 4.10 -10.25
C ASN A 80 -13.12 4.63 -8.83
N ALA A 81 -14.34 5.03 -8.53
CA ALA A 81 -14.73 5.36 -7.16
C ALA A 81 -14.49 4.20 -6.17
N ASN A 82 -14.38 2.98 -6.66
CA ASN A 82 -14.14 1.78 -5.85
C ASN A 82 -12.64 1.45 -5.70
N LEU A 83 -11.77 2.09 -6.48
CA LEU A 83 -10.31 1.89 -6.46
C LEU A 83 -9.55 3.22 -6.40
N PRO A 84 -9.86 4.10 -5.44
CA PRO A 84 -9.19 5.39 -5.34
C PRO A 84 -7.73 5.21 -4.91
N TYR A 85 -6.93 6.25 -5.16
CA TYR A 85 -5.68 6.44 -4.44
C TYR A 85 -5.97 6.86 -3.00
N HIS A 86 -5.05 6.53 -2.08
CA HIS A 86 -5.12 6.95 -0.69
C HIS A 86 -3.89 7.76 -0.33
N VAL A 87 -4.09 8.89 0.34
CA VAL A 87 -3.02 9.66 0.96
C VAL A 87 -3.38 9.99 2.40
N VAL A 88 -2.41 9.92 3.29
CA VAL A 88 -2.57 10.21 4.71
C VAL A 88 -1.98 11.57 5.02
N VAL A 89 -2.77 12.42 5.69
CA VAL A 89 -2.35 13.77 6.10
C VAL A 89 -1.60 13.70 7.43
N GLY A 90 -0.39 14.25 7.49
CA GLY A 90 0.36 14.34 8.74
C GLY A 90 1.80 13.86 8.63
N SER A 91 2.45 13.71 9.78
CA SER A 91 3.77 13.12 9.93
C SER A 91 3.65 11.73 10.55
N PHE A 92 4.60 10.85 10.24
CA PHE A 92 4.62 9.44 10.66
C PHE A 92 5.79 9.17 11.61
N PRO A 93 5.90 9.86 12.77
CA PRO A 93 7.06 9.72 13.64
C PRO A 93 7.07 8.40 14.43
N TYR A 94 5.92 7.77 14.60
CA TYR A 94 5.77 6.59 15.44
C TYR A 94 5.25 5.41 14.61
N LEU A 95 6.13 4.45 14.38
CA LEU A 95 5.79 3.13 13.88
C LEU A 95 5.24 2.29 15.05
N ILE A 96 4.06 1.73 14.89
CA ILE A 96 3.45 0.83 15.87
C ILE A 96 3.78 -0.61 15.50
N ASN A 97 3.56 -0.99 14.25
CA ASN A 97 3.81 -2.33 13.75
C ASN A 97 4.18 -2.27 12.26
N ASP A 98 4.94 -3.25 11.82
CA ASP A 98 5.35 -3.42 10.44
C ASP A 98 5.54 -4.90 10.14
N SER A 99 4.87 -5.41 9.11
CA SER A 99 5.00 -6.80 8.67
C SER A 99 6.43 -7.19 8.26
N ASP A 100 7.24 -6.18 7.89
CA ASP A 100 8.63 -6.37 7.48
C ASP A 100 9.64 -6.20 8.63
N ASP A 101 9.19 -5.92 9.87
CA ASP A 101 10.11 -5.85 11.01
C ASP A 101 10.66 -7.24 11.30
N TYR A 102 11.99 -7.33 11.38
CA TYR A 102 12.68 -8.59 11.67
C TYR A 102 12.23 -9.23 13.01
N ALA A 103 11.75 -8.43 13.96
CA ALA A 103 11.21 -8.91 15.22
C ALA A 103 9.83 -9.56 15.07
N ASP A 104 9.05 -9.11 14.09
CA ASP A 104 7.70 -9.62 13.79
C ASP A 104 7.69 -10.58 12.60
N PHE A 105 8.85 -10.81 11.98
CA PHE A 105 9.02 -11.76 10.90
C PHE A 105 8.58 -13.17 11.32
N GLY A 106 7.57 -13.71 10.64
CA GLY A 106 7.01 -15.02 10.94
C GLY A 106 5.95 -15.06 12.06
N ASN A 107 5.52 -13.90 12.60
CA ASN A 107 4.43 -13.84 13.58
C ASN A 107 3.04 -13.76 12.92
N TRP A 108 2.98 -13.54 11.61
CA TRP A 108 1.74 -13.60 10.86
C TRP A 108 1.29 -15.05 10.69
N GLN A 109 0.00 -15.28 10.87
CA GLN A 109 -0.57 -16.61 10.70
C GLN A 109 -1.00 -16.79 9.24
N LEU A 110 -0.33 -17.70 8.54
CA LEU A 110 -0.65 -18.11 7.16
C LEU A 110 -1.69 -19.23 7.20
N GLY A 111 -2.91 -18.90 6.87
CA GLY A 111 -4.05 -19.83 6.95
C GLY A 111 -4.69 -19.97 8.34
N THR A 112 -5.97 -20.34 8.35
CA THR A 112 -6.75 -20.60 9.56
C THR A 112 -7.42 -21.98 9.47
N PRO A 113 -7.88 -22.56 10.61
CA PRO A 113 -8.63 -23.83 10.57
C PRO A 113 -9.98 -23.73 9.84
N GLN A 114 -10.45 -22.54 9.53
CA GLN A 114 -11.69 -22.28 8.81
C GLN A 114 -11.49 -22.20 7.30
N ASP A 115 -10.24 -22.08 6.84
CA ASP A 115 -9.92 -22.04 5.43
C ASP A 115 -10.28 -23.37 4.75
N ASN A 116 -10.77 -23.28 3.54
CA ASN A 116 -11.31 -24.42 2.82
C ASN A 116 -10.90 -24.45 1.33
N ASN A 117 -9.95 -23.61 0.95
CA ASN A 117 -9.33 -23.65 -0.36
C ASN A 117 -8.59 -24.97 -0.62
N THR A 118 -8.45 -25.34 -1.88
CA THR A 118 -7.72 -26.56 -2.32
C THR A 118 -6.32 -26.25 -2.80
N THR A 119 -6.10 -25.02 -3.29
CA THR A 119 -4.82 -24.46 -3.73
C THR A 119 -4.76 -22.98 -3.32
N GLY A 120 -3.61 -22.33 -3.48
CA GLY A 120 -3.46 -20.89 -3.24
C GLY A 120 -3.41 -20.50 -1.77
N ASP A 121 -2.79 -21.32 -0.91
CA ASP A 121 -2.52 -20.94 0.48
C ASP A 121 -1.66 -19.67 0.53
N TRP A 122 -1.84 -18.86 1.59
CA TRP A 122 -0.94 -17.75 1.86
C TRP A 122 0.49 -18.23 2.12
N GLU A 123 1.43 -17.60 1.47
CA GLU A 123 2.86 -17.84 1.62
C GLU A 123 3.60 -16.50 1.80
N GLU A 124 4.66 -16.50 2.60
CA GLU A 124 5.61 -15.40 2.70
C GLU A 124 6.86 -15.77 1.90
N THR A 125 7.02 -15.17 0.72
CA THR A 125 8.07 -15.56 -0.23
C THR A 125 8.39 -14.45 -1.22
N ILE A 126 9.39 -14.70 -2.07
CA ILE A 126 9.74 -13.82 -3.18
C ILE A 126 8.77 -14.08 -4.34
N PRO A 127 8.03 -13.08 -4.82
CA PRO A 127 7.10 -13.24 -5.93
C PRO A 127 7.81 -13.64 -7.23
N VAL A 128 7.18 -14.49 -8.01
CA VAL A 128 7.69 -14.93 -9.31
C VAL A 128 6.85 -14.36 -10.45
N GLY A 129 5.58 -14.15 -10.22
CA GLY A 129 4.61 -13.74 -11.23
C GLY A 129 4.19 -14.86 -12.17
N SER A 130 2.97 -14.74 -12.69
CA SER A 130 2.46 -15.51 -13.81
C SER A 130 1.94 -14.54 -14.88
N TYR A 131 1.94 -14.94 -16.16
CA TYR A 131 1.70 -14.02 -17.27
C TYR A 131 0.75 -14.62 -18.29
N VAL A 132 -0.23 -13.82 -18.77
CA VAL A 132 -1.08 -14.21 -19.90
C VAL A 132 -0.25 -14.42 -21.16
N GLU A 133 0.74 -13.55 -21.39
CA GLU A 133 1.69 -13.64 -22.50
C GLU A 133 3.09 -13.83 -21.93
N ALA A 134 3.67 -15.01 -22.16
CA ALA A 134 5.00 -15.33 -21.66
C ALA A 134 6.03 -14.26 -22.06
N GLY A 135 6.74 -13.73 -21.06
CA GLY A 135 7.77 -12.70 -21.22
C GLY A 135 7.24 -11.26 -21.43
N ASN A 136 5.93 -11.03 -21.31
CA ASN A 136 5.35 -9.71 -21.32
C ASN A 136 4.97 -9.26 -19.88
N PRO A 137 5.75 -8.39 -19.22
CA PRO A 137 5.48 -7.92 -17.86
C PRO A 137 4.12 -7.21 -17.70
N GLU A 138 3.61 -6.57 -18.75
CA GLU A 138 2.32 -5.88 -18.75
C GLU A 138 1.12 -6.84 -18.72
N SER A 139 1.35 -8.12 -18.94
CA SER A 139 0.34 -9.18 -18.88
C SER A 139 0.40 -10.00 -17.58
N ALA A 140 1.09 -9.49 -16.56
CA ALA A 140 1.19 -10.15 -15.27
C ALA A 140 -0.19 -10.37 -14.63
N VAL A 141 -0.39 -11.54 -14.05
CA VAL A 141 -1.60 -11.92 -13.28
C VAL A 141 -1.23 -12.00 -11.80
N ALA A 142 -0.32 -12.88 -11.41
CA ALA A 142 0.27 -12.85 -10.09
C ALA A 142 1.32 -11.72 -9.99
N ALA A 143 1.52 -11.18 -8.79
CA ALA A 143 2.50 -10.12 -8.55
C ALA A 143 3.90 -10.53 -9.03
N PRO A 144 4.55 -9.77 -9.93
CA PRO A 144 5.83 -10.17 -10.50
C PRO A 144 7.05 -9.83 -9.65
N ALA A 145 6.88 -8.95 -8.67
CA ALA A 145 7.89 -8.52 -7.72
C ALA A 145 7.20 -7.98 -6.46
N ASP A 146 7.96 -7.85 -5.36
CA ASP A 146 7.50 -7.08 -4.19
C ASP A 146 7.24 -5.61 -4.60
N HIS A 147 6.55 -4.86 -3.74
CA HIS A 147 6.22 -3.48 -4.02
C HIS A 147 7.45 -2.58 -3.84
N THR A 148 8.16 -2.71 -2.74
CA THR A 148 9.23 -1.79 -2.37
C THR A 148 10.61 -2.35 -2.64
N VAL A 149 11.38 -1.67 -3.48
CA VAL A 149 12.78 -2.02 -3.77
C VAL A 149 13.61 -1.95 -2.49
N GLY A 150 14.27 -3.06 -2.14
CA GLY A 150 15.08 -3.13 -0.94
C GLY A 150 15.65 -4.50 -0.67
N PHE A 151 15.80 -4.80 0.62
CA PHE A 151 16.39 -6.06 1.08
C PHE A 151 15.36 -7.20 1.02
N ALA A 152 15.77 -8.34 0.49
CA ALA A 152 15.10 -9.63 0.45
C ALA A 152 13.94 -9.79 -0.58
N GLY A 153 13.14 -8.79 -0.88
CA GLY A 153 12.05 -8.88 -1.88
C GLY A 153 10.93 -9.87 -1.50
N TYR A 154 10.68 -10.09 -0.20
CA TYR A 154 9.60 -10.94 0.29
C TYR A 154 8.31 -10.13 0.39
N CYS A 155 7.20 -10.77 0.05
CA CYS A 155 5.86 -10.29 0.35
C CYS A 155 4.93 -11.47 0.65
N PHE A 156 3.70 -11.21 1.07
CA PHE A 156 2.69 -12.25 1.21
C PHE A 156 1.97 -12.49 -0.11
N LEU A 157 1.83 -13.75 -0.52
CA LEU A 157 1.16 -14.15 -1.77
C LEU A 157 0.16 -15.28 -1.50
N THR A 158 -0.89 -15.35 -2.32
CA THR A 158 -1.76 -16.52 -2.39
C THR A 158 -1.21 -17.49 -3.44
N GLY A 159 -0.45 -18.49 -2.99
CA GLY A 159 0.17 -19.47 -3.87
C GLY A 159 1.26 -18.92 -4.79
N VAL A 160 2.51 -19.24 -4.53
CA VAL A 160 3.59 -18.82 -5.40
C VAL A 160 3.58 -19.60 -6.71
N SER A 161 3.70 -18.89 -7.82
CA SER A 161 3.87 -19.51 -9.13
C SER A 161 5.11 -20.40 -9.16
N PRO A 162 5.04 -21.65 -9.62
CA PRO A 162 6.20 -22.57 -9.62
C PRO A 162 7.33 -22.15 -10.57
N GLY A 163 7.15 -21.12 -11.35
CA GLY A 163 8.15 -20.52 -12.23
C GLY A 163 7.56 -19.55 -13.23
N ALA A 164 8.39 -18.71 -13.82
CA ALA A 164 7.98 -17.68 -14.79
C ALA A 164 7.30 -18.24 -16.07
N ASP A 165 7.46 -19.53 -16.34
CA ASP A 165 6.81 -20.24 -17.45
C ASP A 165 5.53 -20.98 -17.03
N ALA A 166 5.13 -20.86 -15.75
CA ALA A 166 3.90 -21.46 -15.25
C ALA A 166 2.68 -20.84 -15.92
N GLY A 167 1.64 -21.65 -16.09
CA GLY A 167 0.35 -21.16 -16.58
C GLY A 167 -0.26 -20.19 -15.55
N ILE A 168 -1.01 -19.22 -16.04
CA ILE A 168 -1.89 -18.46 -15.17
C ILE A 168 -2.87 -19.44 -14.53
N GLY A 169 -3.13 -19.34 -13.23
CA GLY A 169 -3.99 -20.29 -12.54
C GLY A 169 -3.27 -21.57 -12.09
N GLU A 170 -1.94 -21.62 -12.12
CA GLU A 170 -1.19 -22.63 -11.37
C GLU A 170 -0.96 -22.11 -9.95
N ASN A 171 -1.55 -22.75 -8.95
CA ASN A 171 -1.53 -22.39 -7.54
C ASN A 171 -2.33 -21.13 -7.13
N ASP A 172 -3.19 -20.59 -7.97
CA ASP A 172 -4.15 -19.58 -7.55
C ASP A 172 -5.13 -20.11 -6.50
N VAL A 173 -5.93 -19.26 -5.89
CA VAL A 173 -6.91 -19.67 -4.89
C VAL A 173 -8.07 -20.37 -5.57
N ASP A 174 -8.21 -21.67 -5.32
CA ASP A 174 -9.28 -22.50 -5.83
C ASP A 174 -10.11 -23.14 -4.71
N GLY A 175 -11.40 -23.23 -4.92
CA GLY A 175 -12.33 -24.08 -4.17
C GLY A 175 -12.68 -23.60 -2.78
N GLY A 176 -12.49 -22.32 -2.48
CA GLY A 176 -12.82 -21.73 -1.19
C GLY A 176 -12.04 -20.47 -0.86
N HIS A 177 -11.67 -20.28 0.39
CA HIS A 177 -10.94 -19.09 0.82
C HIS A 177 -9.70 -19.44 1.64
N THR A 178 -8.73 -18.54 1.62
CA THR A 178 -7.51 -18.57 2.42
C THR A 178 -7.33 -17.25 3.16
N THR A 179 -6.81 -17.30 4.40
CA THR A 179 -6.78 -16.18 5.34
C THR A 179 -5.38 -15.91 5.85
N LEU A 180 -4.93 -14.66 5.77
CA LEU A 180 -3.73 -14.16 6.44
C LEU A 180 -4.14 -13.34 7.66
N VAL A 181 -3.58 -13.63 8.84
CA VAL A 181 -3.95 -12.97 10.10
C VAL A 181 -2.73 -12.34 10.77
N SER A 182 -2.88 -11.08 11.19
CA SER A 182 -1.83 -10.36 11.93
C SER A 182 -1.64 -10.90 13.35
N PRO A 183 -0.49 -10.65 14.00
CA PRO A 183 -0.39 -10.76 15.44
C PRO A 183 -1.34 -9.79 16.15
N LEU A 184 -1.52 -9.98 17.47
CA LEU A 184 -2.19 -9.00 18.33
C LEU A 184 -1.31 -7.76 18.50
N ILE A 185 -1.92 -6.58 18.40
CA ILE A 185 -1.25 -5.29 18.50
C ILE A 185 -1.93 -4.46 19.59
N ASP A 186 -1.16 -3.95 20.54
CA ASP A 186 -1.68 -3.05 21.59
C ASP A 186 -1.74 -1.62 21.07
N LEU A 187 -2.95 -1.07 20.99
CA LEU A 187 -3.22 0.30 20.51
C LEU A 187 -3.60 1.28 21.64
N THR A 188 -3.56 0.88 22.91
CA THR A 188 -4.10 1.66 24.02
C THR A 188 -3.35 2.98 24.30
N GLU A 189 -2.09 3.10 23.87
CA GLU A 189 -1.27 4.28 24.10
C GLU A 189 -1.18 5.23 22.89
N TYR A 190 -1.91 4.93 21.79
CA TYR A 190 -1.85 5.70 20.55
C TYR A 190 -3.12 6.53 20.33
N GLU A 191 -2.98 7.69 19.65
CA GLU A 191 -4.08 8.64 19.43
C GLU A 191 -4.66 8.54 18.01
N ASN A 192 -3.80 8.39 17.03
CA ASN A 192 -4.20 8.38 15.61
C ASN A 192 -3.54 7.23 14.83
N PRO A 193 -3.74 5.96 15.23
CA PRO A 193 -3.20 4.84 14.49
C PRO A 193 -3.82 4.75 13.10
N VAL A 194 -2.97 4.82 12.09
CA VAL A 194 -3.32 4.68 10.67
C VAL A 194 -2.63 3.46 10.11
N MET A 195 -3.41 2.56 9.55
CA MET A 195 -2.95 1.39 8.83
C MET A 195 -2.75 1.74 7.36
N THR A 196 -1.64 1.30 6.79
CA THR A 196 -1.37 1.33 5.35
C THR A 196 -0.89 -0.03 4.90
N TYR A 197 -1.23 -0.42 3.68
CA TYR A 197 -0.71 -1.62 3.04
C TYR A 197 -0.77 -1.46 1.53
N TRP A 198 0.07 -2.21 0.81
CA TRP A 198 -0.04 -2.36 -0.63
C TRP A 198 -0.66 -3.72 -0.93
N ARG A 199 -1.61 -3.72 -1.87
CA ARG A 199 -2.25 -4.95 -2.34
C ARG A 199 -2.12 -5.09 -3.85
N TRP A 200 -2.01 -6.32 -4.30
CA TRP A 200 -2.23 -6.77 -5.64
C TRP A 200 -3.41 -7.73 -5.61
N TYR A 201 -4.40 -7.58 -6.45
CA TYR A 201 -5.55 -8.48 -6.47
C TYR A 201 -6.09 -8.65 -7.87
N VAL A 202 -6.31 -9.90 -8.28
CA VAL A 202 -6.84 -10.30 -9.58
C VAL A 202 -7.94 -11.34 -9.38
N ASN A 203 -9.09 -11.14 -10.04
CA ASN A 203 -10.18 -12.12 -10.11
C ASN A 203 -10.92 -12.09 -11.44
N ALA A 204 -10.37 -11.42 -12.45
CA ALA A 204 -11.02 -11.28 -13.75
C ALA A 204 -10.02 -11.23 -14.91
N PRO A 205 -9.08 -12.17 -15.01
CA PRO A 205 -8.23 -12.22 -16.19
C PRO A 205 -9.07 -12.58 -17.42
N PRO A 206 -8.61 -12.22 -18.62
CA PRO A 206 -9.37 -12.39 -19.87
C PRO A 206 -9.79 -13.83 -20.19
N THR A 207 -9.16 -14.81 -19.54
CA THR A 207 -9.32 -16.24 -19.83
C THR A 207 -9.96 -17.05 -18.69
N GLY A 208 -10.27 -16.40 -17.56
CA GLY A 208 -10.90 -17.05 -16.40
C GLY A 208 -12.39 -17.34 -16.65
N ALA A 209 -12.91 -18.38 -16.01
CA ALA A 209 -14.34 -18.57 -15.85
C ALA A 209 -14.87 -17.61 -14.78
N ASN A 210 -16.13 -17.24 -14.81
CA ASN A 210 -16.79 -16.37 -13.82
C ASN A 210 -16.00 -15.08 -13.43
N PRO A 211 -15.49 -14.30 -14.39
CA PRO A 211 -14.64 -13.16 -14.08
C PRO A 211 -15.36 -12.14 -13.19
N ALA A 212 -14.63 -11.56 -12.22
CA ALA A 212 -15.11 -10.57 -11.26
C ALA A 212 -16.23 -11.06 -10.32
N SER A 213 -16.34 -12.37 -10.10
CA SER A 213 -17.33 -12.96 -9.18
C SER A 213 -16.77 -13.28 -7.79
N ASP A 214 -15.47 -13.21 -7.62
CA ASP A 214 -14.76 -13.59 -6.41
C ASP A 214 -14.46 -12.40 -5.51
N TRP A 215 -14.05 -12.68 -4.25
CA TRP A 215 -14.01 -11.66 -3.24
C TRP A 215 -12.62 -11.52 -2.61
N TRP A 216 -12.27 -10.25 -2.43
CA TRP A 216 -11.22 -9.79 -1.54
C TRP A 216 -11.83 -9.12 -0.32
N GLN A 217 -11.39 -9.54 0.86
CA GLN A 217 -11.87 -8.99 2.12
C GLN A 217 -10.71 -8.61 3.02
N VAL A 218 -10.85 -7.46 3.66
CA VAL A 218 -9.96 -7.01 4.75
C VAL A 218 -10.83 -6.67 5.93
N GLU A 219 -10.52 -7.25 7.06
CA GLU A 219 -11.28 -7.07 8.28
C GLU A 219 -10.34 -6.75 9.44
N ILE A 220 -10.84 -5.97 10.39
CA ILE A 220 -10.17 -5.65 11.65
C ILE A 220 -11.02 -6.03 12.85
N SER A 221 -10.35 -6.30 13.95
CA SER A 221 -10.94 -6.64 15.24
C SER A 221 -10.28 -5.83 16.34
N SER A 222 -11.05 -5.44 17.36
CA SER A 222 -10.54 -4.84 18.60
C SER A 222 -10.74 -5.74 19.82
N ASP A 223 -11.17 -6.99 19.62
CA ASP A 223 -11.52 -7.95 20.67
C ASP A 223 -10.85 -9.34 20.46
N GLY A 224 -9.64 -9.33 19.90
CA GLY A 224 -8.85 -10.55 19.68
C GLY A 224 -9.45 -11.51 18.66
N GLY A 225 -10.21 -10.99 17.68
CA GLY A 225 -10.83 -11.80 16.65
C GLY A 225 -12.18 -12.40 17.02
N SER A 226 -12.79 -11.98 18.14
CA SER A 226 -14.13 -12.42 18.53
C SER A 226 -15.21 -11.80 17.64
N SER A 227 -15.00 -10.57 17.18
CA SER A 227 -15.83 -9.90 16.17
C SER A 227 -14.96 -9.17 15.15
N TRP A 228 -15.50 -8.99 13.93
CA TRP A 228 -14.78 -8.42 12.81
C TRP A 228 -15.57 -7.32 12.11
N GLN A 229 -14.87 -6.25 11.74
CA GLN A 229 -15.38 -5.10 10.98
C GLN A 229 -14.70 -5.05 9.61
N TYR A 230 -15.49 -4.98 8.54
CA TYR A 230 -14.95 -4.84 7.18
C TYR A 230 -14.28 -3.49 6.96
N ILE A 231 -13.08 -3.53 6.40
CA ILE A 231 -12.38 -2.40 5.77
C ILE A 231 -12.53 -2.50 4.26
N GLU A 232 -12.35 -3.69 3.69
CA GLU A 232 -12.66 -3.98 2.31
C GLU A 232 -13.56 -5.21 2.22
N ASN A 233 -14.53 -5.15 1.31
CA ASN A 233 -15.36 -6.28 0.92
C ASN A 233 -15.74 -6.07 -0.54
N THR A 234 -14.92 -6.57 -1.47
CA THR A 234 -14.97 -6.15 -2.86
C THR A 234 -14.58 -7.25 -3.84
N SER A 235 -15.18 -7.24 -5.03
CA SER A 235 -14.75 -8.01 -6.18
C SER A 235 -13.87 -7.18 -7.15
N GLN A 236 -13.56 -5.93 -6.79
CA GLN A 236 -12.79 -5.03 -7.67
C GLN A 236 -11.31 -5.41 -7.66
N GLN A 237 -10.80 -5.73 -8.83
CA GLN A 237 -9.40 -6.07 -9.05
C GLN A 237 -8.56 -4.87 -9.49
N ASP A 238 -7.26 -4.98 -9.26
CA ASP A 238 -6.26 -4.13 -9.90
C ASP A 238 -4.98 -4.95 -10.10
N VAL A 239 -4.61 -5.22 -11.34
CA VAL A 239 -3.37 -5.91 -11.71
C VAL A 239 -2.14 -5.01 -11.57
N LYS A 240 -2.07 -4.32 -10.44
CA LYS A 240 -0.98 -3.43 -10.03
C LYS A 240 -0.97 -3.34 -8.53
N TRP A 241 0.19 -3.06 -7.98
CA TRP A 241 0.27 -2.67 -6.58
C TRP A 241 -0.54 -1.41 -6.32
N ARG A 242 -1.44 -1.48 -5.37
CA ARG A 242 -2.35 -0.41 -4.97
C ARG A 242 -2.27 -0.17 -3.47
N ARG A 243 -1.89 1.04 -3.08
CA ARG A 243 -1.90 1.44 -1.68
C ARG A 243 -3.31 1.58 -1.15
N LYS A 244 -3.52 1.07 0.05
CA LYS A 244 -4.69 1.30 0.89
C LYS A 244 -4.26 1.96 2.18
N ALA A 245 -5.14 2.78 2.74
CA ALA A 245 -4.95 3.38 4.05
C ALA A 245 -6.29 3.58 4.75
N PHE A 246 -6.29 3.44 6.08
CA PHE A 246 -7.45 3.79 6.90
C PHE A 246 -7.01 4.16 8.32
N ARG A 247 -7.76 5.04 8.97
CA ARG A 247 -7.57 5.37 10.38
C ARG A 247 -8.34 4.36 11.22
N VAL A 248 -7.64 3.68 12.14
CA VAL A 248 -8.23 2.57 12.92
C VAL A 248 -9.40 3.03 13.77
N ALA A 249 -9.28 4.20 14.42
CA ALA A 249 -10.29 4.75 15.31
C ALA A 249 -11.63 5.13 14.60
N ASP A 250 -11.65 5.20 13.28
CA ASP A 250 -12.88 5.45 12.52
C ASP A 250 -13.74 4.19 12.37
N HIS A 251 -13.21 3.03 12.72
CA HIS A 251 -13.85 1.73 12.51
C HIS A 251 -14.05 0.94 13.79
N VAL A 252 -13.07 0.91 14.69
CA VAL A 252 -13.09 0.14 15.94
C VAL A 252 -12.44 0.93 17.08
N ASP A 253 -12.72 0.51 18.32
CA ASP A 253 -12.06 1.07 19.51
C ASP A 253 -10.57 0.67 19.55
N LEU A 254 -9.73 1.58 20.08
CA LEU A 254 -8.31 1.33 20.27
C LEU A 254 -8.11 0.51 21.56
N THR A 255 -7.76 -0.76 21.41
CA THR A 255 -7.60 -1.72 22.49
C THR A 255 -6.23 -2.39 22.46
N SER A 256 -5.92 -3.18 23.49
CA SER A 256 -4.72 -4.05 23.50
C SER A 256 -4.87 -5.33 22.67
N GLU A 257 -6.05 -5.55 22.07
CA GLU A 257 -6.38 -6.77 21.35
C GLU A 257 -6.74 -6.50 19.88
N PHE A 258 -6.13 -5.46 19.28
CA PHE A 258 -6.29 -5.17 17.86
C PHE A 258 -5.61 -6.23 17.01
N MET A 259 -6.27 -6.64 15.95
CA MET A 259 -5.71 -7.47 14.89
C MET A 259 -6.45 -7.25 13.58
N MET A 260 -5.85 -7.70 12.48
CA MET A 260 -6.46 -7.66 11.16
C MET A 260 -6.31 -8.98 10.42
N ARG A 261 -7.15 -9.19 9.42
CA ARG A 261 -7.02 -10.32 8.51
C ARG A 261 -7.33 -9.94 7.07
N PHE A 262 -6.69 -10.65 6.16
CA PHE A 262 -6.89 -10.54 4.72
C PHE A 262 -7.40 -11.88 4.20
N ILE A 263 -8.43 -11.86 3.38
CA ILE A 263 -9.08 -13.05 2.86
C ILE A 263 -9.17 -12.94 1.34
N ALA A 264 -8.59 -13.90 0.65
CA ALA A 264 -8.78 -14.11 -0.77
C ALA A 264 -9.69 -15.33 -0.97
N SER A 265 -10.67 -15.23 -1.84
CA SER A 265 -11.76 -16.19 -1.91
C SER A 265 -12.19 -16.45 -3.34
N ASP A 266 -12.13 -17.72 -3.77
CA ASP A 266 -12.78 -18.23 -4.98
C ASP A 266 -14.23 -18.56 -4.62
N SER A 267 -15.06 -17.50 -4.51
CA SER A 267 -16.49 -17.64 -4.14
C SER A 267 -17.30 -16.42 -4.52
N THR A 268 -18.53 -16.60 -4.94
CA THR A 268 -19.46 -15.51 -5.25
C THR A 268 -19.98 -14.79 -4.02
N THR A 269 -19.93 -15.43 -2.87
CA THR A 269 -20.41 -14.88 -1.60
C THR A 269 -19.56 -15.49 -0.48
N VAL A 270 -19.39 -14.75 0.62
CA VAL A 270 -18.67 -15.25 1.79
C VAL A 270 -19.22 -16.61 2.23
N GLY A 271 -18.37 -17.63 2.26
CA GLY A 271 -18.72 -19.00 2.66
C GLY A 271 -19.41 -19.84 1.57
N GLU A 272 -19.66 -19.28 0.40
CA GLU A 272 -20.02 -20.05 -0.79
C GLU A 272 -18.77 -20.20 -1.66
N TYR A 273 -18.62 -21.37 -2.26
CA TYR A 273 -17.50 -21.57 -3.14
C TYR A 273 -17.98 -21.95 -4.53
N LEU A 274 -17.25 -21.49 -5.52
CA LEU A 274 -17.39 -21.90 -6.89
C LEU A 274 -16.42 -23.03 -7.20
N ASP A 275 -16.75 -23.83 -8.13
CA ASP A 275 -16.09 -25.07 -8.51
C ASP A 275 -14.87 -24.84 -9.40
N GLY A 276 -13.99 -23.94 -9.02
CA GLY A 276 -12.76 -23.70 -9.78
C GLY A 276 -12.95 -23.14 -11.19
N GLY A 277 -11.93 -22.53 -11.72
CA GLY A 277 -11.93 -21.92 -13.04
C GLY A 277 -12.11 -20.41 -13.03
N SER A 278 -12.42 -19.80 -11.88
CA SER A 278 -12.08 -18.42 -11.60
C SER A 278 -10.56 -18.35 -11.34
N LEU A 279 -9.97 -17.23 -11.58
CA LEU A 279 -8.56 -17.03 -11.32
C LEU A 279 -8.42 -15.96 -10.23
N VAL A 280 -8.04 -16.38 -9.04
CA VAL A 280 -7.91 -15.50 -7.87
C VAL A 280 -6.47 -15.48 -7.41
N GLU A 281 -5.85 -14.31 -7.54
CA GLU A 281 -4.49 -14.05 -7.11
C GLU A 281 -4.46 -12.85 -6.18
N GLY A 282 -3.84 -12.99 -5.02
CA GLY A 282 -3.67 -11.93 -4.05
C GLY A 282 -2.21 -11.78 -3.61
N ALA A 283 -1.78 -10.54 -3.39
CA ALA A 283 -0.52 -10.27 -2.72
C ALA A 283 -0.62 -9.04 -1.84
N LEU A 284 0.21 -8.99 -0.80
CA LEU A 284 0.31 -7.90 0.16
C LEU A 284 1.77 -7.60 0.45
N ASP A 285 2.07 -6.30 0.52
CA ASP A 285 3.39 -5.81 0.92
C ASP A 285 3.27 -4.52 1.73
N ASP A 286 4.32 -4.17 2.46
CA ASP A 286 4.41 -2.93 3.24
C ASP A 286 3.16 -2.71 4.13
N ILE A 287 2.76 -3.73 4.89
CA ILE A 287 1.65 -3.62 5.85
C ILE A 287 2.17 -2.92 7.09
N ILE A 288 1.85 -1.63 7.23
CA ILE A 288 2.48 -0.77 8.22
C ILE A 288 1.41 0.00 9.01
N LEU A 289 1.55 0.03 10.32
CA LEU A 289 0.70 0.76 11.24
C LEU A 289 1.50 1.87 11.92
N TYR A 290 1.05 3.12 11.77
CA TYR A 290 1.66 4.31 12.33
C TYR A 290 0.73 5.04 13.29
N ASP A 291 1.27 5.69 14.32
CA ASP A 291 0.59 6.77 15.00
C ASP A 291 0.94 8.11 14.31
N VAL A 292 -0.08 8.76 13.73
CA VAL A 292 0.10 9.96 12.90
C VAL A 292 -0.07 11.23 13.73
N VAL A 293 0.86 12.16 13.59
CA VAL A 293 0.82 13.43 14.33
C VAL A 293 0.72 14.65 13.41
N ASP A 294 0.17 15.74 13.92
CA ASP A 294 0.20 17.03 13.23
C ASP A 294 1.66 17.54 13.20
N PRO A 295 2.24 17.76 12.01
CA PRO A 295 3.60 18.29 11.90
C PRO A 295 3.77 19.68 12.51
N ASN A 296 2.67 20.39 12.77
CA ASN A 296 2.67 21.69 13.43
C ASN A 296 2.37 21.60 14.92
N SER A 297 1.99 20.44 15.46
CA SER A 297 1.91 20.26 16.89
C SER A 297 3.33 20.29 17.44
N SER A 298 3.63 21.35 18.18
CA SER A 298 4.89 21.46 18.89
C SER A 298 4.90 20.48 20.06
N THR A 299 5.13 19.21 19.79
CA THR A 299 5.58 18.29 20.79
C THR A 299 7.04 18.62 21.06
N SER A 300 7.29 19.20 22.22
CA SER A 300 8.59 19.61 22.71
C SER A 300 9.57 18.45 22.99
N ASP A 301 9.31 17.25 22.47
CA ASP A 301 10.07 16.05 22.75
C ASP A 301 10.90 15.50 21.59
N LEU A 302 11.09 16.29 20.50
CA LEU A 302 12.14 16.01 19.51
C LEU A 302 13.53 16.46 20.01
N ASP A 303 13.67 16.71 21.29
CA ASP A 303 14.88 17.26 21.91
C ASP A 303 15.75 16.17 22.54
N ASP A 304 15.95 15.06 21.84
CA ASP A 304 17.11 14.22 22.13
C ASP A 304 17.96 14.16 20.86
N ALA A 305 19.12 14.84 20.93
CA ALA A 305 20.13 14.82 19.91
C ALA A 305 20.43 13.36 19.55
N THR A 306 19.98 12.95 18.35
CA THR A 306 20.30 11.60 17.88
C THR A 306 21.76 11.58 17.53
N ASP A 307 22.47 10.54 17.94
CA ASP A 307 23.86 10.32 17.54
C ASP A 307 23.97 9.91 16.05
N ILE A 308 22.85 9.70 15.38
CA ILE A 308 22.84 9.28 13.97
C ILE A 308 23.28 10.44 13.07
N VAL A 309 24.26 10.16 12.25
CA VAL A 309 24.77 11.10 11.26
C VAL A 309 24.28 10.67 9.88
N LEU A 310 23.52 11.56 9.23
CA LEU A 310 23.05 11.39 7.86
C LEU A 310 23.86 12.28 6.93
N MET A 311 24.48 11.69 5.91
CA MET A 311 25.32 12.42 4.95
C MET A 311 25.41 11.75 3.58
N PRO A 312 25.57 12.49 2.48
CA PRO A 312 25.40 13.95 2.38
C PRO A 312 23.91 14.32 2.45
N ASN A 313 23.61 15.55 2.82
CA ASN A 313 22.30 16.14 2.74
C ASN A 313 22.43 17.61 2.32
N PRO A 314 21.97 18.03 1.14
CA PRO A 314 21.30 17.22 0.07
C PRO A 314 22.17 16.12 -0.57
N SER A 315 21.52 15.14 -1.20
CA SER A 315 22.16 14.01 -1.89
C SER A 315 21.77 13.91 -3.36
N PHE A 316 22.71 13.44 -4.22
CA PHE A 316 22.46 13.18 -5.65
C PHE A 316 22.43 11.66 -5.97
N ASP A 317 23.13 10.85 -5.19
CA ASP A 317 23.35 9.43 -5.53
C ASP A 317 23.20 8.47 -4.36
N VAL A 318 23.85 8.75 -3.23
CA VAL A 318 23.88 7.82 -2.07
C VAL A 318 23.78 8.61 -0.79
N VAL A 319 22.84 8.22 0.07
CA VAL A 319 22.75 8.65 1.47
C VAL A 319 23.43 7.60 2.36
N ARG A 320 24.15 8.06 3.38
CA ARG A 320 24.79 7.21 4.40
C ARG A 320 24.32 7.60 5.79
N LEU A 321 24.05 6.61 6.59
CA LEU A 321 23.75 6.72 8.01
C LEU A 321 24.89 6.11 8.83
N GLN A 322 25.26 6.76 9.93
CA GLN A 322 26.25 6.25 10.89
C GLN A 322 25.63 6.28 12.28
N ASN A 323 26.14 5.43 13.16
CA ASN A 323 25.67 5.26 14.54
C ASN A 323 24.24 4.71 14.64
N THR A 324 23.83 3.94 13.65
CA THR A 324 22.58 3.16 13.72
C THR A 324 22.77 1.93 14.60
N LEU A 325 21.68 1.37 15.09
CA LEU A 325 21.73 0.04 15.69
C LEU A 325 22.11 -0.99 14.60
N SER A 326 22.92 -1.98 14.98
CA SER A 326 23.41 -3.00 14.05
C SER A 326 22.29 -3.91 13.58
N LEU A 327 22.30 -4.29 12.28
CA LEU A 327 21.37 -5.24 11.68
C LEU A 327 19.89 -4.88 11.88
N THR A 328 19.59 -3.58 11.88
CA THR A 328 18.24 -3.06 12.10
C THR A 328 17.68 -2.47 10.80
N PRO A 329 16.39 -2.63 10.53
CA PRO A 329 15.78 -2.07 9.34
C PRO A 329 15.85 -0.54 9.33
N TYR A 330 16.00 0.02 8.14
CA TYR A 330 15.74 1.43 7.85
C TYR A 330 14.69 1.54 6.75
N ARG A 331 13.90 2.60 6.79
CA ARG A 331 12.82 2.87 5.83
C ARG A 331 12.88 4.30 5.35
N VAL A 332 12.65 4.50 4.08
CA VAL A 332 12.62 5.83 3.46
C VAL A 332 11.23 6.12 2.93
N PHE A 333 10.70 7.27 3.30
CA PHE A 333 9.37 7.71 2.91
C PHE A 333 9.43 9.02 2.15
N ASP A 334 8.52 9.18 1.20
CA ASP A 334 8.25 10.45 0.54
C ASP A 334 7.42 11.38 1.43
N THR A 335 7.13 12.59 0.95
CA THR A 335 6.33 13.58 1.67
C THR A 335 4.86 13.21 1.83
N THR A 336 4.39 12.20 1.12
CA THR A 336 3.02 11.67 1.23
C THR A 336 2.93 10.44 2.14
N GLY A 337 4.06 10.05 2.73
CA GLY A 337 4.17 8.89 3.62
C GLY A 337 4.18 7.55 2.89
N ASN A 338 4.48 7.53 1.58
CA ASN A 338 4.72 6.28 0.89
C ASN A 338 6.12 5.77 1.23
N LEU A 339 6.21 4.49 1.54
CA LEU A 339 7.49 3.81 1.62
C LEU A 339 8.07 3.69 0.21
N VAL A 340 9.27 4.26 0.00
CA VAL A 340 9.92 4.30 -1.32
C VAL A 340 11.22 3.50 -1.34
N LEU A 341 11.76 3.15 -0.18
CA LEU A 341 12.96 2.34 -0.06
C LEU A 341 13.07 1.76 1.34
N LYS A 342 13.51 0.50 1.44
CA LYS A 342 13.79 -0.20 2.70
C LYS A 342 15.13 -0.93 2.64
N GLY A 343 15.70 -1.26 3.79
CA GLY A 343 16.94 -2.05 3.89
C GLY A 343 17.37 -2.22 5.34
N TYR A 344 18.57 -2.78 5.55
CA TYR A 344 19.13 -3.03 6.87
C TYR A 344 20.47 -2.33 7.06
N SER A 345 20.72 -1.87 8.28
CA SER A 345 22.05 -1.43 8.69
C SER A 345 23.01 -2.60 8.74
N SER A 346 24.29 -2.32 8.54
CA SER A 346 25.37 -3.30 8.66
C SER A 346 25.62 -3.72 10.11
N ALA A 347 26.36 -4.80 10.31
CA ALA A 347 26.85 -5.20 11.64
C ALA A 347 27.72 -4.13 12.32
N ALA A 348 28.24 -3.15 11.58
CA ALA A 348 29.01 -2.02 12.09
C ALA A 348 28.13 -0.81 12.48
N GLY A 349 26.81 -0.92 12.41
CA GLY A 349 25.91 0.21 12.72
C GLY A 349 25.98 1.34 11.68
N THR A 350 26.07 0.98 10.41
CA THR A 350 26.03 1.92 9.28
C THR A 350 25.04 1.44 8.24
N ALA A 351 24.37 2.37 7.57
CA ALA A 351 23.57 2.04 6.40
C ALA A 351 23.95 2.95 5.23
N SER A 352 23.77 2.46 4.00
CA SER A 352 23.87 3.31 2.80
C SER A 352 22.88 2.82 1.76
N PHE A 353 22.19 3.77 1.11
CA PHE A 353 21.22 3.48 0.08
C PHE A 353 21.32 4.47 -1.07
N SER A 354 21.03 3.99 -2.28
CA SER A 354 20.99 4.82 -3.48
C SER A 354 19.69 5.60 -3.54
N VAL A 355 19.77 6.85 -3.93
CA VAL A 355 18.63 7.74 -4.16
C VAL A 355 18.47 8.13 -5.64
N THR A 356 19.24 7.51 -6.53
CA THR A 356 19.25 7.85 -7.97
C THR A 356 17.92 7.56 -8.67
N ASN A 357 17.11 6.71 -8.12
CA ASN A 357 15.78 6.36 -8.64
C ASN A 357 14.65 7.16 -7.98
N LEU A 358 14.98 8.02 -7.02
CA LEU A 358 14.02 8.89 -6.36
C LEU A 358 13.92 10.22 -7.12
N SER A 359 12.74 10.79 -7.18
CA SER A 359 12.55 12.13 -7.72
C SER A 359 13.19 13.18 -6.82
N SER A 360 13.61 14.32 -7.38
CA SER A 360 14.08 15.45 -6.57
C SER A 360 13.00 15.87 -5.58
N GLY A 361 13.38 16.04 -4.32
CA GLY A 361 12.41 16.37 -3.26
C GLY A 361 12.89 16.03 -1.86
N ILE A 362 11.97 16.17 -0.92
CA ILE A 362 12.20 15.91 0.50
C ILE A 362 11.75 14.47 0.82
N TYR A 363 12.57 13.79 1.62
CA TYR A 363 12.32 12.44 2.10
C TYR A 363 12.60 12.35 3.60
N THR A 364 12.05 11.35 4.24
CA THR A 364 12.37 10.99 5.61
C THR A 364 12.94 9.57 5.64
N VAL A 365 13.95 9.35 6.47
CA VAL A 365 14.46 8.02 6.77
C VAL A 365 14.23 7.71 8.24
N GLU A 366 13.59 6.59 8.48
CA GLU A 366 13.41 6.01 9.79
C GLU A 366 14.46 4.94 10.05
N VAL A 367 15.04 4.94 11.24
CA VAL A 367 16.06 3.96 11.66
C VAL A 367 16.14 3.94 13.19
N ARG A 368 16.72 2.89 13.79
CA ARG A 368 17.04 2.86 15.21
C ARG A 368 18.47 3.36 15.46
N ASP A 369 18.64 4.21 16.50
CA ASP A 369 19.95 4.65 16.97
C ASP A 369 20.68 3.53 17.75
N SER A 370 21.93 3.78 18.14
CA SER A 370 22.74 2.86 18.92
C SER A 370 22.14 2.45 20.27
N ASN A 371 21.16 3.20 20.76
CA ASN A 371 20.44 2.95 22.01
C ASN A 371 19.09 2.24 21.78
N ALA A 372 18.84 1.74 20.56
CA ALA A 372 17.60 1.13 20.11
C ALA A 372 16.39 2.09 20.07
N ARG A 373 16.61 3.41 20.19
CA ARG A 373 15.54 4.40 20.03
C ARG A 373 15.28 4.61 18.55
N ARG A 374 14.02 4.67 18.21
CA ARG A 374 13.57 5.02 16.87
C ARG A 374 13.88 6.49 16.60
N THR A 375 14.45 6.74 15.43
CA THR A 375 14.87 8.06 14.97
C THR A 375 14.40 8.28 13.57
N VAL A 376 13.80 9.44 13.29
CA VAL A 376 13.40 9.88 11.95
C VAL A 376 14.26 11.07 11.56
N LEU A 377 14.93 10.97 10.42
CA LEU A 377 15.78 12.01 9.88
C LEU A 377 15.25 12.47 8.53
N ARG A 378 15.32 13.77 8.27
CA ARG A 378 14.92 14.36 6.98
C ARG A 378 16.15 14.58 6.09
N PHE A 379 16.00 14.29 4.79
CA PHE A 379 17.02 14.59 3.80
C PHE A 379 16.39 15.06 2.48
N GLU A 380 17.20 15.66 1.62
CA GLU A 380 16.81 16.20 0.32
C GLU A 380 17.55 15.46 -0.78
N VAL A 381 16.83 15.08 -1.83
CA VAL A 381 17.33 14.52 -3.10
C VAL A 381 17.28 15.63 -4.15
N LEU A 382 18.41 15.85 -4.87
CA LEU A 382 18.57 16.91 -5.87
C LEU A 382 18.41 16.38 -7.29
#